data_252994465476efddb2bc6d37c9edf5f6
#
_entry.id   252994465476efddb2bc6d37c9edf5f6
#
_cell.length_a   1.000
_cell.length_b   1.000
_cell.length_c   1.000
_cell.angle_alpha   90.00
_cell.angle_beta   90.00
_cell.angle_gamma   90.00
#
_symmetry.space_group_name_H-M   'P 1'
#
loop_
_entity.id
_entity.type
_entity.pdbx_description
1 polymer ?
#
loop_
_entity_poly.entity_id
_entity_poly.type
_entity_poly.pdbx_seq_one_letter_code
_entity_poly.pdbx_strand_id
1 'polypeptide(L)'
;MKYKMKIRSLLALTFFAIFPLFGQTDLPFAGEVKEIQENIQKTWDNSKETIVFTGSSSIRMWNDLQERFPETQILNTGFGGSQSSDLEHFLDELILDYNPSQVFIYEGDNDINAKKSPRAIIGTMEDILEVLQTKNPNMDIVLISAKPSISRWHLKRKYKRFNKRLNKLASRTAGVRYADVWTTMLNKRKLKRDLFIEDGLHMNSKGYDLWQEALKEYVNNTL
;
A
#
# COMPACT_ATOMS: atom_id res chain seq x y z
N MET A 1 -56.99 -48.12 -52.63
CA MET A 1 -56.97 -47.40 -51.36
C MET A 1 -55.56 -46.89 -51.12
N LYS A 2 -55.28 -45.55 -51.36
CA LYS A 2 -53.96 -44.98 -51.26
C LYS A 2 -53.82 -44.22 -49.92
N TYR A 3 -52.97 -44.69 -49.03
CA TYR A 3 -52.65 -44.01 -47.77
C TYR A 3 -51.66 -42.94 -48.07
N LYS A 4 -52.03 -41.68 -47.78
CA LYS A 4 -51.12 -40.51 -47.76
C LYS A 4 -50.50 -40.38 -46.36
N MET A 5 -49.20 -40.62 -46.29
CA MET A 5 -48.40 -40.41 -45.09
C MET A 5 -48.04 -38.90 -44.99
N LYS A 6 -48.49 -38.26 -43.93
CA LYS A 6 -48.14 -36.88 -43.63
C LYS A 6 -46.83 -36.85 -42.82
N ILE A 7 -45.77 -36.39 -43.46
CA ILE A 7 -44.49 -36.09 -42.76
C ILE A 7 -44.68 -34.77 -41.94
N ARG A 8 -44.63 -34.88 -40.63
CA ARG A 8 -44.55 -33.72 -39.71
C ARG A 8 -43.09 -33.37 -39.55
N SER A 9 -42.63 -32.26 -40.16
CA SER A 9 -41.32 -31.68 -39.92
C SER A 9 -41.27 -31.12 -38.51
N LEU A 10 -40.43 -31.69 -37.66
CA LEU A 10 -40.11 -31.17 -36.33
C LEU A 10 -38.96 -30.15 -36.48
N LEU A 11 -39.30 -28.87 -36.39
CA LEU A 11 -38.28 -27.80 -36.33
C LEU A 11 -37.68 -27.78 -34.91
N ALA A 12 -36.47 -28.28 -34.78
CA ALA A 12 -35.71 -28.15 -33.53
C ALA A 12 -35.12 -26.75 -33.47
N LEU A 13 -35.68 -25.88 -32.62
CA LEU A 13 -35.09 -24.58 -32.27
C LEU A 13 -33.91 -24.83 -31.34
N THR A 14 -32.70 -24.74 -31.83
CA THR A 14 -31.49 -24.69 -31.00
C THR A 14 -31.34 -23.28 -30.41
N PHE A 15 -31.65 -23.16 -29.13
CA PHE A 15 -31.39 -21.96 -28.36
C PHE A 15 -29.87 -21.88 -28.08
N PHE A 16 -29.15 -21.02 -28.79
CA PHE A 16 -27.79 -20.66 -28.47
C PHE A 16 -27.83 -19.68 -27.29
N ALA A 17 -27.60 -20.18 -26.09
CA ALA A 17 -27.38 -19.31 -24.92
C ALA A 17 -26.01 -18.61 -25.08
N ILE A 18 -26.04 -17.34 -25.49
CA ILE A 18 -24.88 -16.47 -25.49
C ILE A 18 -24.66 -16.11 -24.00
N PHE A 19 -23.78 -16.85 -23.33
CA PHE A 19 -23.21 -16.38 -22.05
C PHE A 19 -22.29 -15.19 -22.37
N PRO A 20 -22.56 -13.99 -21.81
CA PRO A 20 -21.59 -12.93 -21.90
C PRO A 20 -20.34 -13.40 -21.15
N LEU A 21 -19.23 -13.55 -21.84
CA LEU A 21 -17.91 -13.69 -21.26
C LEU A 21 -17.59 -12.30 -20.64
N PHE A 22 -18.00 -12.08 -19.39
CA PHE A 22 -17.44 -10.99 -18.61
C PHE A 22 -15.96 -11.35 -18.45
N GLY A 23 -15.11 -10.75 -19.28
CA GLY A 23 -13.69 -10.73 -19.03
C GLY A 23 -13.51 -10.13 -17.64
N GLN A 24 -13.02 -10.92 -16.68
CA GLN A 24 -12.48 -10.38 -15.44
C GLN A 24 -11.35 -9.46 -15.88
N THR A 25 -11.59 -8.15 -15.83
CA THR A 25 -10.50 -7.18 -15.82
C THR A 25 -9.86 -7.38 -14.47
N ASP A 26 -8.75 -8.13 -14.42
CA ASP A 26 -7.97 -8.26 -13.20
C ASP A 26 -7.70 -6.85 -12.67
N LEU A 27 -8.05 -6.63 -11.40
CA LEU A 27 -7.78 -5.36 -10.74
C LEU A 27 -6.27 -5.08 -10.80
N PRO A 28 -5.88 -3.83 -11.06
CA PRO A 28 -4.47 -3.47 -10.97
C PRO A 28 -3.89 -4.00 -9.65
N PHE A 29 -2.68 -4.57 -9.70
CA PHE A 29 -1.97 -5.16 -8.55
C PHE A 29 -2.54 -6.46 -7.96
N ALA A 30 -3.69 -6.99 -8.36
CA ALA A 30 -4.26 -8.21 -7.77
C ALA A 30 -3.28 -9.41 -7.81
N GLY A 31 -2.54 -9.57 -8.91
CA GLY A 31 -1.50 -10.59 -9.03
C GLY A 31 -0.34 -10.39 -8.06
N GLU A 32 0.16 -9.14 -7.92
CA GLU A 32 1.24 -8.81 -6.98
C GLU A 32 0.80 -8.99 -5.53
N VAL A 33 -0.41 -8.55 -5.18
CA VAL A 33 -0.99 -8.72 -3.83
C VAL A 33 -1.12 -10.20 -3.46
N LYS A 34 -1.60 -11.03 -4.39
CA LYS A 34 -1.67 -12.48 -4.18
C LYS A 34 -0.29 -13.09 -3.95
N GLU A 35 0.71 -12.71 -4.72
CA GLU A 35 2.09 -13.17 -4.55
C GLU A 35 2.66 -12.77 -3.18
N ILE A 36 2.38 -11.54 -2.73
CA ILE A 36 2.76 -11.06 -1.39
C ILE A 36 2.13 -11.95 -0.31
N GLN A 37 0.82 -12.21 -0.37
CA GLN A 37 0.14 -13.07 0.59
C GLN A 37 0.74 -14.49 0.60
N GLU A 38 0.96 -15.11 -0.57
CA GLU A 38 1.56 -16.44 -0.69
C GLU A 38 2.97 -16.50 -0.12
N ASN A 39 3.77 -15.45 -0.25
CA ASN A 39 5.12 -15.38 0.30
C ASN A 39 5.11 -15.18 1.82
N ILE A 40 4.24 -14.33 2.34
CA ILE A 40 4.10 -14.09 3.77
C ILE A 40 3.64 -15.37 4.48
N GLN A 41 2.68 -16.11 3.94
CA GLN A 41 2.18 -17.35 4.53
C GLN A 41 3.26 -18.43 4.77
N LYS A 42 4.39 -18.36 4.07
CA LYS A 42 5.51 -19.30 4.24
C LYS A 42 6.32 -19.05 5.51
N THR A 43 6.31 -17.82 6.04
CA THR A 43 7.20 -17.38 7.12
C THR A 43 6.46 -16.75 8.31
N TRP A 44 5.20 -16.35 8.10
CA TRP A 44 4.41 -15.69 9.13
C TRP A 44 3.98 -16.68 10.25
N ASP A 45 4.26 -16.30 11.46
CA ASP A 45 3.83 -17.00 12.67
C ASP A 45 2.70 -16.22 13.35
N ASN A 46 1.47 -16.66 13.18
CA ASN A 46 0.28 -15.98 13.69
C ASN A 46 0.14 -16.02 15.23
N SER A 47 1.03 -16.76 15.93
CA SER A 47 1.09 -16.74 17.38
C SER A 47 1.91 -15.58 17.94
N LYS A 48 2.63 -14.86 17.08
CA LYS A 48 3.48 -13.72 17.45
C LYS A 48 2.78 -12.41 17.16
N GLU A 49 3.10 -11.42 17.99
CA GLU A 49 2.75 -10.03 17.67
C GLU A 49 3.33 -9.63 16.32
N THR A 50 2.50 -9.02 15.47
CA THR A 50 2.84 -8.71 14.09
C THR A 50 2.77 -7.22 13.85
N ILE A 51 3.81 -6.68 13.24
CA ILE A 51 3.84 -5.32 12.69
C ILE A 51 3.82 -5.42 11.15
N VAL A 52 2.95 -4.65 10.50
CA VAL A 52 2.86 -4.58 9.04
C VAL A 52 3.49 -3.28 8.55
N PHE A 53 4.37 -3.38 7.57
CA PHE A 53 4.82 -2.25 6.74
C PHE A 53 4.20 -2.38 5.37
N THR A 54 3.35 -1.42 5.00
CA THR A 54 2.63 -1.42 3.72
C THR A 54 2.81 -0.12 2.95
N GLY A 55 2.43 -0.13 1.69
CA GLY A 55 2.49 1.01 0.78
C GLY A 55 3.29 0.72 -0.47
N SER A 56 3.81 1.77 -1.11
CA SER A 56 4.36 1.65 -2.46
C SER A 56 5.78 1.08 -2.51
N SER A 57 6.39 1.16 -3.69
CA SER A 57 7.70 0.55 -4.01
C SER A 57 8.82 0.85 -3.02
N SER A 58 8.76 1.94 -2.25
CA SER A 58 9.77 2.23 -1.22
C SER A 58 9.68 1.26 -0.04
N ILE A 59 8.50 0.71 0.27
CA ILE A 59 8.36 -0.38 1.24
C ILE A 59 8.71 -1.71 0.58
N ARG A 60 8.15 -1.99 -0.61
CA ARG A 60 8.42 -3.23 -1.34
C ARG A 60 9.92 -3.52 -1.49
N MET A 61 10.70 -2.48 -1.81
CA MET A 61 12.14 -2.60 -2.06
C MET A 61 13.00 -2.57 -0.78
N TRP A 62 12.40 -2.53 0.39
CA TRP A 62 13.13 -2.64 1.66
C TRP A 62 13.36 -4.11 2.01
N ASN A 63 14.30 -4.71 1.29
CA ASN A 63 14.50 -6.18 1.30
C ASN A 63 15.00 -6.72 2.62
N ASP A 64 15.75 -5.93 3.39
CA ASP A 64 16.32 -6.26 4.70
C ASP A 64 15.51 -5.69 5.87
N LEU A 65 14.19 -5.43 5.65
CA LEU A 65 13.34 -4.78 6.65
C LEU A 65 13.23 -5.61 7.94
N GLN A 66 13.00 -6.92 7.85
CA GLN A 66 12.90 -7.81 9.01
C GLN A 66 14.22 -7.90 9.78
N GLU A 67 15.35 -7.97 9.08
CA GLU A 67 16.69 -8.05 9.68
C GLU A 67 17.06 -6.76 10.44
N ARG A 68 16.47 -5.64 10.04
CA ARG A 68 16.69 -4.34 10.72
C ARG A 68 15.95 -4.20 12.04
N PHE A 69 14.93 -5.03 12.26
CA PHE A 69 14.12 -5.05 13.48
C PHE A 69 13.94 -6.51 13.98
N PRO A 70 15.03 -7.16 14.42
CA PRO A 70 15.06 -8.62 14.67
C PRO A 70 14.19 -9.06 15.85
N GLU A 71 13.90 -8.14 16.79
CA GLU A 71 13.14 -8.44 17.99
C GLU A 71 11.62 -8.54 17.76
N THR A 72 11.15 -8.16 16.56
CA THR A 72 9.73 -8.05 16.23
C THR A 72 9.43 -8.77 14.93
N GLN A 73 8.32 -9.46 14.83
CA GLN A 73 7.86 -10.01 13.55
C GLN A 73 7.31 -8.89 12.68
N ILE A 74 7.98 -8.62 11.57
CA ILE A 74 7.58 -7.60 10.60
C ILE A 74 7.18 -8.26 9.28
N LEU A 75 6.02 -7.87 8.76
CA LEU A 75 5.57 -8.25 7.43
C LEU A 75 5.72 -7.06 6.48
N ASN A 76 6.41 -7.27 5.37
CA ASN A 76 6.50 -6.30 4.29
C ASN A 76 5.42 -6.61 3.25
N THR A 77 4.34 -5.83 3.27
CA THR A 77 3.24 -5.92 2.31
C THR A 77 3.27 -4.78 1.28
N GLY A 78 4.43 -4.16 1.08
CA GLY A 78 4.60 -3.12 0.07
C GLY A 78 4.45 -3.66 -1.35
N PHE A 79 3.77 -2.90 -2.22
CA PHE A 79 3.53 -3.25 -3.62
C PHE A 79 3.88 -2.11 -4.59
N GLY A 80 4.27 -2.48 -5.81
CA GLY A 80 5.02 -1.57 -6.68
C GLY A 80 4.21 -0.49 -7.35
N GLY A 81 4.53 0.79 -7.12
CA GLY A 81 3.94 1.91 -7.85
C GLY A 81 2.53 2.29 -7.40
N SER A 82 2.03 1.71 -6.32
CA SER A 82 0.70 1.94 -5.77
C SER A 82 0.44 3.39 -5.38
N GLN A 83 -0.80 3.76 -5.42
CA GLN A 83 -1.35 5.01 -4.91
C GLN A 83 -2.23 4.71 -3.69
N SER A 84 -2.60 5.72 -2.94
CA SER A 84 -3.46 5.57 -1.75
C SER A 84 -4.78 4.84 -2.04
N SER A 85 -5.38 5.07 -3.21
CA SER A 85 -6.60 4.36 -3.65
C SER A 85 -6.38 2.87 -3.96
N ASP A 86 -5.18 2.49 -4.33
CA ASP A 86 -4.85 1.08 -4.55
C ASP A 86 -4.72 0.36 -3.21
N LEU A 87 -4.05 0.99 -2.23
CA LEU A 87 -3.99 0.46 -0.86
C LEU A 87 -5.38 0.36 -0.23
N GLU A 88 -6.22 1.38 -0.38
CA GLU A 88 -7.61 1.36 0.10
C GLU A 88 -8.39 0.14 -0.39
N HIS A 89 -8.14 -0.28 -1.63
CA HIS A 89 -8.80 -1.43 -2.22
C HIS A 89 -8.35 -2.78 -1.63
N PHE A 90 -7.10 -2.89 -1.19
CA PHE A 90 -6.48 -4.13 -0.71
C PHE A 90 -6.18 -4.11 0.80
N LEU A 91 -6.99 -3.40 1.60
CA LEU A 91 -6.77 -3.29 3.06
C LEU A 91 -6.88 -4.64 3.77
N ASP A 92 -7.80 -5.49 3.34
CA ASP A 92 -7.96 -6.82 3.94
C ASP A 92 -6.70 -7.65 3.66
N GLU A 93 -6.30 -7.79 2.40
CA GLU A 93 -5.20 -8.65 1.95
C GLU A 93 -3.82 -8.18 2.41
N LEU A 94 -3.62 -6.86 2.56
CA LEU A 94 -2.30 -6.28 2.86
C LEU A 94 -2.12 -5.93 4.34
N ILE A 95 -3.22 -5.83 5.12
CA ILE A 95 -3.15 -5.41 6.52
C ILE A 95 -4.02 -6.29 7.42
N LEU A 96 -5.34 -6.31 7.19
CA LEU A 96 -6.30 -6.82 8.18
C LEU A 96 -6.25 -8.34 8.37
N ASP A 97 -5.94 -9.11 7.31
CA ASP A 97 -5.79 -10.57 7.37
C ASP A 97 -4.69 -11.02 8.35
N TYR A 98 -3.72 -10.15 8.64
CA TYR A 98 -2.61 -10.43 9.56
C TYR A 98 -2.89 -9.99 11.01
N ASN A 99 -4.04 -9.31 11.26
CA ASN A 99 -4.42 -8.77 12.57
C ASN A 99 -3.26 -8.09 13.32
N PRO A 100 -2.57 -7.11 12.69
CA PRO A 100 -1.37 -6.52 13.28
C PRO A 100 -1.70 -5.65 14.50
N SER A 101 -0.79 -5.61 15.47
CA SER A 101 -0.83 -4.63 16.56
C SER A 101 -0.48 -3.23 16.09
N GLN A 102 0.36 -3.16 15.05
CA GLN A 102 0.82 -1.89 14.49
C GLN A 102 0.95 -1.96 12.96
N VAL A 103 0.62 -0.86 12.28
CA VAL A 103 0.82 -0.73 10.83
C VAL A 103 1.55 0.56 10.48
N PHE A 104 2.55 0.46 9.61
CA PHE A 104 3.25 1.57 8.98
C PHE A 104 2.75 1.73 7.55
N ILE A 105 2.25 2.93 7.20
CA ILE A 105 1.68 3.21 5.88
C ILE A 105 2.51 4.25 5.16
N TYR A 106 3.06 3.89 4.00
CA TYR A 106 3.79 4.79 3.11
C TYR A 106 3.09 4.92 1.76
N GLU A 107 2.25 5.94 1.61
CA GLU A 107 1.54 6.25 0.37
C GLU A 107 1.54 7.77 0.06
N GLY A 108 1.07 8.14 -1.12
CA GLY A 108 0.95 9.52 -1.57
C GLY A 108 2.08 9.98 -2.49
N ASP A 109 3.20 9.28 -2.56
CA ASP A 109 4.33 9.63 -3.44
C ASP A 109 3.92 9.50 -4.93
N ASN A 110 3.30 8.38 -5.31
CA ASN A 110 2.82 8.14 -6.67
C ASN A 110 1.57 8.96 -6.99
N ASP A 111 0.68 9.17 -6.03
CA ASP A 111 -0.47 10.07 -6.17
C ASP A 111 -0.05 11.49 -6.58
N ILE A 112 0.97 12.04 -5.88
CA ILE A 112 1.51 13.38 -6.19
C ILE A 112 2.12 13.41 -7.59
N ASN A 113 2.84 12.35 -7.99
CA ASN A 113 3.40 12.21 -9.33
C ASN A 113 2.30 12.07 -10.39
N ALA A 114 1.22 11.34 -10.09
CA ALA A 114 0.01 11.23 -10.91
C ALA A 114 -0.85 12.51 -10.90
N LYS A 115 -0.32 13.62 -10.36
CA LYS A 115 -0.95 14.93 -10.28
C LYS A 115 -2.19 15.04 -9.39
N LYS A 116 -2.50 14.03 -8.58
CA LYS A 116 -3.56 14.16 -7.56
C LYS A 116 -3.28 15.34 -6.62
N SER A 117 -4.33 15.95 -6.12
CA SER A 117 -4.17 17.05 -5.16
C SER A 117 -3.87 16.50 -3.76
N PRO A 118 -3.05 17.19 -2.94
CA PRO A 118 -2.85 16.77 -1.55
C PRO A 118 -4.14 16.63 -0.73
N ARG A 119 -5.21 17.35 -1.10
CA ARG A 119 -6.51 17.22 -0.44
C ARG A 119 -7.19 15.88 -0.78
N ALA A 120 -7.17 15.48 -2.05
CA ALA A 120 -7.74 14.21 -2.48
C ALA A 120 -7.02 13.02 -1.82
N ILE A 121 -5.68 13.06 -1.80
CA ILE A 121 -4.88 12.00 -1.17
C ILE A 121 -5.19 11.88 0.33
N ILE A 122 -5.35 13.00 1.03
CA ILE A 122 -5.72 13.01 2.45
C ILE A 122 -7.15 12.46 2.65
N GLY A 123 -8.10 12.73 1.73
CA GLY A 123 -9.43 12.12 1.80
C GLY A 123 -9.36 10.60 1.77
N THR A 124 -8.66 10.02 0.79
CA THR A 124 -8.43 8.56 0.75
C THR A 124 -7.73 8.03 2.01
N MET A 125 -6.76 8.79 2.58
CA MET A 125 -6.15 8.41 3.85
C MET A 125 -7.13 8.43 5.02
N GLU A 126 -8.07 9.38 5.06
CA GLU A 126 -9.15 9.43 6.06
C GLU A 126 -10.03 8.19 5.95
N ASP A 127 -10.41 7.78 4.73
CA ASP A 127 -11.22 6.60 4.46
C ASP A 127 -10.48 5.31 4.89
N ILE A 128 -9.20 5.18 4.57
CA ILE A 128 -8.33 4.07 5.04
C ILE A 128 -8.32 3.99 6.57
N LEU A 129 -8.07 5.10 7.24
CA LEU A 129 -8.02 5.14 8.72
C LEU A 129 -9.36 4.75 9.34
N GLU A 130 -10.49 5.19 8.77
CA GLU A 130 -11.83 4.83 9.23
C GLU A 130 -12.06 3.31 9.16
N VAL A 131 -11.69 2.68 8.04
CA VAL A 131 -11.80 1.23 7.89
C VAL A 131 -10.92 0.49 8.90
N LEU A 132 -9.64 0.85 8.99
CA LEU A 132 -8.69 0.19 9.89
C LEU A 132 -9.12 0.31 11.36
N GLN A 133 -9.50 1.50 11.82
CA GLN A 133 -9.95 1.73 13.19
C GLN A 133 -11.29 1.07 13.51
N THR A 134 -12.18 0.94 12.52
CA THR A 134 -13.46 0.22 12.69
C THR A 134 -13.22 -1.28 12.85
N LYS A 135 -12.29 -1.85 12.09
CA LYS A 135 -11.98 -3.29 12.10
C LYS A 135 -11.08 -3.70 13.27
N ASN A 136 -10.09 -2.87 13.59
CA ASN A 136 -9.17 -3.09 14.71
C ASN A 136 -8.93 -1.78 15.48
N PRO A 137 -9.79 -1.43 16.45
CA PRO A 137 -9.71 -0.17 17.20
C PRO A 137 -8.43 0.01 18.03
N ASN A 138 -7.71 -1.08 18.32
CA ASN A 138 -6.49 -1.07 19.12
C ASN A 138 -5.22 -1.03 18.26
N MET A 139 -5.34 -1.03 16.94
CA MET A 139 -4.19 -0.97 16.03
C MET A 139 -3.51 0.39 16.14
N ASP A 140 -2.21 0.38 16.41
CA ASP A 140 -1.38 1.58 16.33
C ASP A 140 -1.01 1.86 14.86
N ILE A 141 -1.34 3.04 14.36
CA ILE A 141 -1.14 3.39 12.96
C ILE A 141 -0.08 4.46 12.83
N VAL A 142 0.98 4.20 12.05
CA VAL A 142 2.06 5.15 11.79
C VAL A 142 2.02 5.57 10.32
N LEU A 143 1.68 6.83 10.07
CA LEU A 143 1.72 7.42 8.74
C LEU A 143 3.12 7.95 8.43
N ILE A 144 3.80 7.35 7.46
CA ILE A 144 5.14 7.76 7.04
C ILE A 144 5.01 8.91 6.03
N SER A 145 5.74 10.00 6.24
CA SER A 145 5.78 11.12 5.30
C SER A 145 6.27 10.68 3.91
N ALA A 146 5.68 11.21 2.85
CA ALA A 146 6.22 11.01 1.51
C ALA A 146 7.64 11.60 1.43
N LYS A 147 8.62 10.75 1.08
CA LYS A 147 10.05 11.10 1.03
C LYS A 147 10.38 12.06 -0.10
N PRO A 148 11.44 12.85 0.00
CA PRO A 148 11.98 13.58 -1.14
C PRO A 148 12.69 12.59 -2.09
N SER A 149 12.82 12.97 -3.36
CA SER A 149 13.64 12.23 -4.34
C SER A 149 14.27 13.17 -5.35
N ILE A 150 15.32 12.70 -6.05
CA ILE A 150 15.99 13.47 -7.10
C ILE A 150 15.02 13.66 -8.27
N SER A 151 14.42 12.56 -8.74
CA SER A 151 13.54 12.55 -9.91
C SER A 151 12.27 13.39 -9.71
N ARG A 152 11.77 13.48 -8.48
CA ARG A 152 10.54 14.23 -8.15
C ARG A 152 10.79 15.53 -7.40
N TRP A 153 12.05 16.01 -7.31
CA TRP A 153 12.38 17.24 -6.56
C TRP A 153 11.65 18.49 -7.04
N HIS A 154 11.30 18.53 -8.33
CA HIS A 154 10.49 19.60 -8.90
C HIS A 154 9.09 19.71 -8.28
N LEU A 155 8.56 18.62 -7.70
CA LEU A 155 7.27 18.56 -6.99
C LEU A 155 7.38 18.86 -5.50
N LYS A 156 8.55 19.19 -4.96
CA LYS A 156 8.82 19.38 -3.51
C LYS A 156 7.81 20.24 -2.77
N ARG A 157 7.21 21.26 -3.45
CA ARG A 157 6.18 22.11 -2.81
C ARG A 157 4.87 21.33 -2.57
N LYS A 158 4.50 20.41 -3.46
CA LYS A 158 3.32 19.55 -3.31
C LYS A 158 3.55 18.52 -2.19
N TYR A 159 4.74 17.89 -2.15
CA TYR A 159 5.14 16.97 -1.09
C TYR A 159 5.08 17.62 0.29
N LYS A 160 5.69 18.80 0.46
CA LYS A 160 5.63 19.52 1.74
C LYS A 160 4.21 19.86 2.16
N ARG A 161 3.34 20.23 1.21
CA ARG A 161 1.92 20.51 1.49
C ARG A 161 1.18 19.23 1.89
N PHE A 162 1.45 18.12 1.23
CA PHE A 162 0.89 16.82 1.57
C PHE A 162 1.36 16.37 2.96
N ASN A 163 2.67 16.33 3.22
CA ASN A 163 3.23 15.92 4.50
C ASN A 163 2.71 16.77 5.67
N LYS A 164 2.57 18.10 5.47
CA LYS A 164 1.94 18.96 6.48
C LYS A 164 0.49 18.56 6.78
N ARG A 165 -0.28 18.17 5.76
CA ARG A 165 -1.67 17.72 5.93
C ARG A 165 -1.73 16.33 6.57
N LEU A 166 -0.83 15.43 6.19
CA LEU A 166 -0.71 14.08 6.74
C LEU A 166 -0.38 14.14 8.23
N ASN A 167 0.59 14.98 8.63
CA ASN A 167 0.90 15.23 10.04
C ASN A 167 -0.31 15.81 10.80
N LYS A 168 -1.05 16.77 10.19
CA LYS A 168 -2.28 17.28 10.79
C LYS A 168 -3.36 16.21 10.92
N LEU A 169 -3.48 15.29 9.97
CA LEU A 169 -4.40 14.17 10.06
C LEU A 169 -4.03 13.27 11.25
N ALA A 170 -2.79 12.83 11.33
CA ALA A 170 -2.30 12.01 12.44
C ALA A 170 -2.54 12.71 13.80
N SER A 171 -2.21 14.00 13.93
CA SER A 171 -2.34 14.72 15.21
C SER A 171 -3.79 14.90 15.71
N ARG A 172 -4.80 14.69 14.87
CA ARG A 172 -6.22 14.81 15.23
C ARG A 172 -6.97 13.47 15.31
N THR A 173 -6.29 12.38 14.95
CA THR A 173 -6.87 11.03 14.93
C THR A 173 -6.23 10.20 16.04
N ALA A 174 -7.03 9.75 16.99
CA ALA A 174 -6.54 8.91 18.10
C ALA A 174 -5.94 7.60 17.54
N GLY A 175 -4.86 7.10 18.17
CA GLY A 175 -4.20 5.87 17.70
C GLY A 175 -3.41 6.05 16.41
N VAL A 176 -3.21 7.29 15.92
CA VAL A 176 -2.47 7.56 14.67
C VAL A 176 -1.28 8.46 14.97
N ARG A 177 -0.10 8.04 14.52
CA ARG A 177 1.18 8.77 14.65
C ARG A 177 1.73 9.15 13.27
N TYR A 178 2.64 10.12 13.25
CA TYR A 178 3.28 10.58 12.02
C TYR A 178 4.80 10.49 12.13
N ALA A 179 5.42 9.76 11.20
CA ALA A 179 6.87 9.61 11.11
C ALA A 179 7.44 10.49 9.99
N ASP A 180 8.34 11.40 10.35
CA ASP A 180 8.97 12.34 9.39
C ASP A 180 10.26 11.76 8.80
N VAL A 181 10.17 11.10 7.67
CA VAL A 181 11.33 10.68 6.88
C VAL A 181 11.76 11.75 5.86
N TRP A 182 10.93 12.77 5.60
CA TRP A 182 11.29 13.85 4.70
C TRP A 182 12.48 14.66 5.21
N THR A 183 12.42 15.08 6.48
CA THR A 183 13.44 15.95 7.07
C THR A 183 14.77 15.23 7.24
N THR A 184 14.76 13.94 7.59
CA THR A 184 15.96 13.12 7.77
C THR A 184 16.79 12.99 6.49
N MET A 185 16.12 12.98 5.33
CA MET A 185 16.76 12.88 4.01
C MET A 185 17.30 14.21 3.47
N LEU A 186 17.23 15.28 4.24
CA LEU A 186 17.76 16.59 3.87
C LEU A 186 19.01 16.96 4.71
N ASN A 187 19.93 17.68 4.07
CA ASN A 187 20.94 18.47 4.76
C ASN A 187 20.50 19.94 4.71
N LYS A 188 19.99 20.48 5.84
CA LYS A 188 19.30 21.76 5.93
C LYS A 188 18.10 21.80 4.96
N ARG A 189 18.23 22.37 3.77
CA ARG A 189 17.18 22.47 2.76
C ARG A 189 17.52 21.75 1.44
N LYS A 190 18.68 21.10 1.39
CA LYS A 190 19.19 20.40 0.19
C LYS A 190 18.98 18.90 0.34
N LEU A 191 18.56 18.25 -0.74
CA LEU A 191 18.42 16.82 -0.79
C LEU A 191 19.79 16.14 -0.67
N LYS A 192 19.92 15.14 0.20
CA LYS A 192 21.07 14.23 0.25
C LYS A 192 20.97 13.30 -0.96
N ARG A 193 21.77 13.54 -1.99
CA ARG A 193 21.64 12.83 -3.29
C ARG A 193 22.21 11.42 -3.26
N ASP A 194 23.11 11.13 -2.35
CA ASP A 194 23.79 9.85 -2.15
C ASP A 194 22.92 8.77 -1.50
N LEU A 195 21.66 9.08 -1.21
CA LEU A 195 20.68 8.15 -0.63
C LEU A 195 19.91 7.33 -1.66
N PHE A 196 20.12 7.57 -2.95
CA PHE A 196 19.31 7.04 -4.03
C PHE A 196 20.14 6.14 -4.96
N ILE A 197 19.46 5.18 -5.57
CA ILE A 197 20.01 4.44 -6.71
C ILE A 197 19.96 5.30 -7.99
N GLU A 198 20.39 4.77 -9.12
CA GLU A 198 20.55 5.51 -10.38
C GLU A 198 19.29 6.18 -10.89
N ASP A 199 18.10 5.62 -10.60
CA ASP A 199 16.81 6.19 -11.02
C ASP A 199 16.46 7.51 -10.29
N GLY A 200 17.20 7.83 -9.24
CA GLY A 200 16.99 9.02 -8.42
C GLY A 200 15.64 9.06 -7.68
N LEU A 201 14.93 7.93 -7.61
CA LEU A 201 13.65 7.76 -6.93
C LEU A 201 13.76 6.81 -5.74
N HIS A 202 14.24 5.61 -6.00
CA HIS A 202 14.35 4.56 -4.98
C HIS A 202 15.61 4.72 -4.16
N MET A 203 15.54 4.31 -2.91
CA MET A 203 16.63 4.43 -1.96
C MET A 203 17.63 3.29 -2.14
N ASN A 204 18.90 3.59 -1.86
CA ASN A 204 19.92 2.60 -1.59
C ASN A 204 19.97 2.27 -0.08
N SER A 205 20.92 1.42 0.34
CA SER A 205 21.08 1.03 1.75
C SER A 205 21.20 2.22 2.70
N LYS A 206 21.95 3.27 2.34
CA LYS A 206 22.08 4.49 3.18
C LYS A 206 20.74 5.21 3.37
N GLY A 207 19.87 5.18 2.37
CA GLY A 207 18.54 5.75 2.48
C GLY A 207 17.67 4.97 3.47
N TYR A 208 17.74 3.64 3.44
CA TYR A 208 17.06 2.78 4.40
C TYR A 208 17.66 2.85 5.81
N ASP A 209 18.97 3.10 5.96
CA ASP A 209 19.60 3.36 7.27
C ASP A 209 18.96 4.57 7.95
N LEU A 210 18.71 5.66 7.19
CA LEU A 210 18.04 6.84 7.72
C LEU A 210 16.57 6.57 8.06
N TRP A 211 15.88 5.73 7.28
CA TRP A 211 14.51 5.35 7.57
C TRP A 211 14.43 4.48 8.82
N GLN A 212 15.31 3.50 8.97
CA GLN A 212 15.41 2.69 10.19
C GLN A 212 15.58 3.57 11.41
N GLU A 213 16.52 4.52 11.38
CA GLU A 213 16.76 5.43 12.50
C GLU A 213 15.54 6.30 12.82
N ALA A 214 14.81 6.77 11.80
CA ALA A 214 13.61 7.59 11.97
C ALA A 214 12.39 6.79 12.45
N LEU A 215 12.34 5.48 12.18
CA LEU A 215 11.17 4.64 12.46
C LEU A 215 11.35 3.76 13.69
N LYS A 216 12.58 3.52 14.15
CA LYS A 216 12.87 2.58 15.25
C LYS A 216 12.14 2.92 16.56
N GLU A 217 11.96 4.19 16.88
CA GLU A 217 11.25 4.61 18.09
C GLU A 217 9.75 4.30 18.03
N TYR A 218 9.17 4.24 16.84
CA TYR A 218 7.76 3.88 16.65
C TYR A 218 7.56 2.37 16.74
N VAL A 219 8.51 1.55 16.25
CA VAL A 219 8.47 0.09 16.37
C VAL A 219 8.61 -0.35 17.83
N ASN A 220 9.50 0.29 18.59
CA ASN A 220 9.79 -0.08 19.97
C ASN A 220 8.77 0.44 20.99
N ASN A 221 7.97 1.43 20.64
CA ASN A 221 7.00 2.11 21.50
C ASN A 221 5.62 2.09 20.85
N THR A 222 5.00 0.92 20.81
CA THR A 222 3.58 0.77 20.44
C THR A 222 2.70 1.51 21.46
N LEU A 223 1.63 2.19 21.01
CA LEU A 223 0.73 2.97 21.89
C LEU A 223 -0.10 2.07 22.80
#